data_0dc8b09aae282bcbaeffc982f929ea90
#
_entry.id   0dc8b09aae282bcbaeffc982f929ea90
#
_cell.length_a   1.000
_cell.length_b   1.000
_cell.length_c   1.000
_cell.angle_alpha   90.00
_cell.angle_beta   90.00
_cell.angle_gamma   90.00
#
_symmetry.space_group_name_H-M   'P 1'
#
loop_
_entity.id
_entity.type
_entity.pdbx_description
1 polymer ?
#
loop_
_entity_poly.entity_id
_entity_poly.type
_entity_poly.pdbx_seq_one_letter_code
_entity_poly.pdbx_strand_id
1 'polypeptide(L)'
;MRQNCILSILTVLILTTLSDGYENYLYRDYSVRNTYNLYDLVNNPAFLRLNNHEDLMTYEIRTGNQENGYQRAFDPERIETAGVDIFSYKALDEKSALATRIVYETSSLNNLYRSLEKDFYSDYFSYTDTTTGDVSYAGPRLSVIYNREIFSRLLTGLQIDYGIERGLKDVYTKCESISRNINVIWGLGYSSYSGTSLGASVRYFDRQGSYEAVKEITDAIVNTYMGYHIYYPEQPRSTNEKKVYAEGIEIDGQLSKKGFLVPSLKIEIAGGYGAKENSINAGGSSNPVQRGYWIREGGFANSILTYGGKQSKIGLELMAGLKRYHDWASPGDYDVINIENSITDIHYGIKTIIPIQSISLTIGYEAGSEDVNYHEYTVDYVFDEQLSRSLIFTDVDISLNQVMQMHYSVWFSNFEPWFYWNTSSIQTQGIEMGVERLFVFGKIGVSFQMEFWKPNDEMGSIDHFGIAFSFKK
;
A
#
# COMPACT_ATOMS: atom_id res chain seq x y z
N MET A 1 37.07 15.47 -13.02
CA MET A 1 37.04 14.09 -12.51
C MET A 1 36.03 13.86 -11.38
N ARG A 2 35.86 14.75 -10.37
CA ARG A 2 34.89 14.54 -9.27
C ARG A 2 33.41 14.60 -9.68
N GLN A 3 33.05 15.43 -10.67
CA GLN A 3 31.64 15.54 -11.11
C GLN A 3 31.15 14.30 -11.88
N ASN A 4 32.01 13.63 -12.64
CA ASN A 4 31.62 12.43 -13.38
C ASN A 4 31.47 11.20 -12.51
N CYS A 5 32.17 11.11 -11.35
CA CYS A 5 31.98 10.06 -10.38
C CYS A 5 30.61 10.15 -9.66
N ILE A 6 30.15 11.38 -9.36
CA ILE A 6 28.87 11.58 -8.68
C ILE A 6 27.71 11.23 -9.61
N LEU A 7 27.82 11.61 -10.90
CA LEU A 7 26.82 11.23 -11.90
C LEU A 7 26.77 9.71 -12.13
N SER A 8 27.92 9.05 -12.18
CA SER A 8 28.01 7.60 -12.34
C SER A 8 27.48 6.83 -11.11
N ILE A 9 27.69 7.33 -9.90
CA ILE A 9 27.12 6.74 -8.68
C ILE A 9 25.60 6.96 -8.63
N LEU A 10 25.10 8.12 -9.04
CA LEU A 10 23.67 8.33 -9.20
C LEU A 10 23.06 7.41 -10.26
N THR A 11 23.73 7.19 -11.37
CA THR A 11 23.25 6.31 -12.46
C THR A 11 23.27 4.84 -12.08
N VAL A 12 24.23 4.39 -11.27
CA VAL A 12 24.30 3.00 -10.77
C VAL A 12 23.30 2.75 -9.66
N LEU A 13 23.00 3.75 -8.82
CA LEU A 13 21.95 3.67 -7.77
C LEU A 13 20.52 3.72 -8.34
N ILE A 14 20.35 4.16 -9.59
CA ILE A 14 19.04 4.21 -10.27
C ILE A 14 18.61 2.86 -10.86
N LEU A 15 19.46 1.83 -10.85
CA LEU A 15 19.25 0.62 -11.65
C LEU A 15 18.79 -0.63 -10.90
N THR A 16 18.45 -0.55 -9.61
CA THR A 16 17.97 -1.75 -8.89
C THR A 16 16.75 -1.44 -8.05
N THR A 17 15.64 -2.20 -8.26
CA THR A 17 14.48 -1.95 -7.43
C THR A 17 13.22 -2.72 -7.59
N LEU A 18 12.45 -3.07 -6.62
CA LEU A 18 11.00 -3.14 -6.62
C LEU A 18 10.35 -3.79 -5.45
N SER A 19 9.26 -3.41 -4.99
CA SER A 19 8.38 -4.27 -4.26
C SER A 19 6.94 -3.77 -4.15
N ASP A 20 6.08 -4.72 -3.93
CA ASP A 20 4.70 -4.68 -3.43
C ASP A 20 4.00 -3.31 -3.37
N GLY A 21 3.21 -3.02 -4.38
CA GLY A 21 2.38 -1.84 -4.45
C GLY A 21 1.01 -2.07 -5.06
N TYR A 22 0.65 -3.31 -5.41
CA TYR A 22 -0.59 -3.57 -6.12
C TYR A 22 -1.85 -3.53 -5.24
N GLU A 23 -1.70 -3.75 -3.94
CA GLU A 23 -2.85 -3.74 -3.03
C GLU A 23 -3.39 -2.33 -2.71
N ASN A 24 -2.73 -1.24 -3.12
CA ASN A 24 -3.07 0.12 -2.68
C ASN A 24 -3.13 1.19 -3.78
N TYR A 25 -3.32 0.84 -5.05
CA TYR A 25 -3.57 1.87 -6.06
C TYR A 25 -4.89 2.63 -5.85
N LEU A 26 -5.84 2.03 -5.14
CA LEU A 26 -7.12 2.65 -4.79
C LEU A 26 -7.09 3.38 -3.43
N TYR A 27 -6.11 3.11 -2.58
CA TYR A 27 -5.95 3.73 -1.27
C TYR A 27 -4.52 4.21 -1.07
N ARG A 28 -4.06 5.13 -1.90
CA ARG A 28 -3.01 6.02 -1.41
C ARG A 28 -3.63 6.79 -0.26
N ASP A 29 -3.18 6.48 0.93
CA ASP A 29 -3.35 7.36 2.08
C ASP A 29 -2.61 8.67 1.77
N TYR A 30 -3.30 9.58 1.08
CA TYR A 30 -2.84 10.93 0.79
C TYR A 30 -2.79 11.78 2.05
N SER A 31 -2.61 11.14 3.21
CA SER A 31 -2.29 11.90 4.41
C SER A 31 -0.91 12.55 4.20
N VAL A 32 -0.94 13.68 3.53
CA VAL A 32 0.18 14.58 3.19
C VAL A 32 0.96 15.06 4.43
N ARG A 33 0.55 14.62 5.61
CA ARG A 33 1.14 14.96 6.89
C ARG A 33 2.51 14.35 7.16
N ASN A 34 2.93 13.39 6.37
CA ASN A 34 4.21 12.73 6.62
C ASN A 34 5.30 13.37 5.76
N THR A 35 6.08 14.25 6.38
CA THR A 35 7.46 14.39 5.95
C THR A 35 8.06 13.00 5.99
N TYR A 36 8.30 12.41 4.81
CA TYR A 36 8.97 11.14 4.68
C TYR A 36 10.22 11.16 5.56
N ASN A 37 10.33 10.21 6.42
CA ASN A 37 11.50 10.01 7.27
C ASN A 37 12.17 8.69 6.87
N LEU A 38 13.34 8.45 7.42
CA LEU A 38 14.10 7.24 7.14
C LEU A 38 13.34 5.94 7.42
N TYR A 39 12.45 5.95 8.40
CA TYR A 39 11.59 4.80 8.70
C TYR A 39 10.58 4.58 7.57
N ASP A 40 9.94 5.64 7.10
CA ASP A 40 8.85 5.56 6.12
C ASP A 40 9.33 5.14 4.72
N LEU A 41 10.61 5.41 4.38
CA LEU A 41 11.15 5.05 3.06
C LEU A 41 11.17 3.55 2.80
N VAL A 42 11.50 2.72 3.80
CA VAL A 42 11.60 1.25 3.69
C VAL A 42 11.10 0.52 4.93
N ASN A 43 10.38 1.19 5.82
CA ASN A 43 9.87 0.64 7.08
C ASN A 43 10.96 -0.05 7.93
N ASN A 44 12.19 0.50 7.96
CA ASN A 44 13.27 -0.09 8.73
C ASN A 44 13.08 0.17 10.23
N PRO A 45 12.75 -0.85 11.05
CA PRO A 45 12.43 -0.68 12.46
C PRO A 45 13.59 -0.17 13.31
N ALA A 46 14.83 -0.28 12.84
CA ALA A 46 15.99 0.27 13.55
C ALA A 46 15.93 1.79 13.73
N PHE A 47 15.21 2.51 12.86
CA PHE A 47 15.11 3.97 12.90
C PHE A 47 13.88 4.50 13.63
N LEU A 48 13.03 3.65 14.17
CA LEU A 48 11.80 4.06 14.88
C LEU A 48 12.05 5.19 15.89
N ARG A 49 13.10 5.09 16.70
CA ARG A 49 13.41 6.08 17.74
C ARG A 49 13.94 7.40 17.22
N LEU A 50 14.61 7.40 16.06
CA LEU A 50 15.15 8.66 15.50
C LEU A 50 14.05 9.62 15.08
N ASN A 51 12.85 9.14 14.89
CA ASN A 51 11.72 9.89 14.37
C ASN A 51 10.74 10.36 15.46
N ASN A 52 10.67 9.64 16.57
CA ASN A 52 9.70 9.90 17.64
C ASN A 52 10.44 10.15 18.96
N HIS A 53 10.27 11.33 19.54
CA HIS A 53 10.94 11.72 20.78
C HIS A 53 10.04 11.74 22.00
N GLU A 54 8.71 11.78 21.80
CA GLU A 54 7.71 11.89 22.87
C GLU A 54 6.79 10.67 22.86
N ASP A 55 6.34 10.25 24.03
CA ASP A 55 5.32 9.23 24.16
C ASP A 55 4.04 9.70 23.49
N LEU A 56 3.43 8.85 22.68
CA LEU A 56 2.25 9.15 21.88
C LEU A 56 1.27 7.99 21.96
N MET A 57 0.00 8.32 22.13
CA MET A 57 -1.09 7.37 21.98
C MET A 57 -2.21 8.00 21.17
N THR A 58 -2.61 7.32 20.10
CA THR A 58 -3.72 7.76 19.24
C THR A 58 -4.79 6.70 19.19
N TYR A 59 -6.03 7.14 19.21
CA TYR A 59 -7.23 6.36 18.95
C TYR A 59 -7.95 7.00 17.79
N GLU A 60 -8.34 6.22 16.82
CA GLU A 60 -9.09 6.68 15.66
C GLU A 60 -10.28 5.75 15.40
N ILE A 61 -11.43 6.31 15.17
CA ILE A 61 -12.61 5.63 14.66
C ILE A 61 -12.90 6.22 13.30
N ARG A 62 -13.00 5.37 12.28
CA ARG A 62 -13.27 5.79 10.92
C ARG A 62 -14.43 5.03 10.32
N THR A 63 -15.13 5.69 9.42
CA THR A 63 -16.15 5.09 8.57
C THR A 63 -16.03 5.68 7.17
N GLY A 64 -16.32 4.86 6.17
CA GLY A 64 -16.27 5.26 4.77
C GLY A 64 -17.37 4.58 3.97
N ASN A 65 -17.76 5.22 2.90
CA ASN A 65 -18.67 4.70 1.91
C ASN A 65 -18.12 5.03 0.52
N GLN A 66 -18.12 4.05 -0.38
CA GLN A 66 -17.75 4.20 -1.77
C GLN A 66 -18.90 3.68 -2.62
N GLU A 67 -19.37 4.49 -3.55
CA GLU A 67 -20.37 4.11 -4.54
C GLU A 67 -19.71 4.00 -5.91
N ASN A 68 -19.83 2.83 -6.54
CA ASN A 68 -19.21 2.52 -7.82
C ASN A 68 -20.25 2.63 -8.94
N GLY A 69 -20.58 3.83 -9.35
CA GLY A 69 -21.41 4.07 -10.54
C GLY A 69 -20.68 3.65 -11.84
N TYR A 70 -19.36 3.58 -11.79
CA TYR A 70 -18.47 2.91 -12.75
C TYR A 70 -17.69 1.82 -12.03
N GLN A 71 -17.63 0.62 -12.61
CA GLN A 71 -17.00 -0.54 -11.98
C GLN A 71 -16.35 -1.46 -13.00
N ARG A 72 -15.27 -2.13 -12.59
CA ARG A 72 -14.71 -3.24 -13.35
C ARG A 72 -15.66 -4.44 -13.27
N ALA A 73 -15.46 -5.44 -14.13
CA ALA A 73 -16.41 -6.57 -14.28
C ALA A 73 -16.71 -7.33 -12.97
N PHE A 74 -15.78 -7.37 -12.01
CA PHE A 74 -15.91 -8.10 -10.75
C PHE A 74 -15.87 -7.21 -9.51
N ASP A 75 -16.08 -5.90 -9.66
CA ASP A 75 -16.18 -4.98 -8.55
C ASP A 75 -17.59 -4.96 -7.92
N PRO A 76 -17.72 -4.61 -6.64
CA PRO A 76 -19.01 -4.38 -6.01
C PRO A 76 -19.61 -3.04 -6.47
N GLU A 77 -20.93 -2.90 -6.38
CA GLU A 77 -21.58 -1.61 -6.61
C GLU A 77 -21.32 -0.59 -5.51
N ARG A 78 -21.12 -1.08 -4.28
CA ARG A 78 -20.87 -0.23 -3.10
C ARG A 78 -19.97 -0.92 -2.10
N ILE A 79 -19.09 -0.14 -1.47
CA ILE A 79 -18.23 -0.58 -0.38
C ILE A 79 -18.49 0.29 0.84
N GLU A 80 -18.87 -0.34 1.95
CA GLU A 80 -18.98 0.30 3.25
C GLU A 80 -17.84 -0.18 4.15
N THR A 81 -17.16 0.75 4.80
CA THR A 81 -16.07 0.43 5.73
C THR A 81 -16.31 1.06 7.09
N ALA A 82 -15.91 0.36 8.14
CA ALA A 82 -15.84 0.91 9.48
C ALA A 82 -14.62 0.32 10.20
N GLY A 83 -13.93 1.12 11.01
CA GLY A 83 -12.74 0.65 11.69
C GLY A 83 -12.36 1.44 12.92
N VAL A 84 -11.54 0.79 13.73
CA VAL A 84 -10.87 1.37 14.90
C VAL A 84 -9.38 1.14 14.74
N ASP A 85 -8.59 2.19 14.94
CA ASP A 85 -7.13 2.17 14.91
C ASP A 85 -6.59 2.71 16.22
N ILE A 86 -5.75 1.93 16.89
CA ILE A 86 -5.09 2.31 18.13
C ILE A 86 -3.60 2.22 17.89
N PHE A 87 -2.91 3.34 17.97
CA PHE A 87 -1.46 3.40 17.87
C PHE A 87 -0.86 3.92 19.17
N SER A 88 0.23 3.28 19.61
CA SER A 88 1.00 3.72 20.76
C SER A 88 2.49 3.68 20.44
N TYR A 89 3.18 4.77 20.75
CA TYR A 89 4.63 4.84 20.76
C TYR A 89 5.11 5.20 22.16
N LYS A 90 6.11 4.49 22.66
CA LYS A 90 6.71 4.71 23.98
C LYS A 90 8.22 4.57 23.93
N ALA A 91 8.92 5.60 24.39
CA ALA A 91 10.33 5.50 24.76
C ALA A 91 10.44 4.68 26.05
N LEU A 92 11.07 3.50 26.01
CA LEU A 92 11.22 2.63 27.18
C LEU A 92 12.39 3.09 28.06
N ASP A 93 13.46 3.55 27.43
CA ASP A 93 14.64 4.13 28.04
C ASP A 93 15.38 5.05 27.04
N GLU A 94 16.56 5.54 27.39
CA GLU A 94 17.39 6.39 26.52
C GLU A 94 17.84 5.69 25.22
N LYS A 95 17.77 4.37 25.14
CA LYS A 95 18.31 3.54 24.04
C LYS A 95 17.29 2.69 23.33
N SER A 96 16.05 2.59 23.84
CA SER A 96 15.05 1.71 23.28
C SER A 96 13.67 2.35 23.20
N ALA A 97 12.89 1.95 22.21
CA ALA A 97 11.51 2.35 22.04
C ALA A 97 10.66 1.17 21.55
N LEU A 98 9.37 1.27 21.84
CA LEU A 98 8.33 0.33 21.44
C LEU A 98 7.21 1.11 20.76
N ALA A 99 6.77 0.65 19.60
CA ALA A 99 5.52 1.08 19.01
C ALA A 99 4.59 -0.13 18.82
N THR A 100 3.30 0.10 19.01
CA THR A 100 2.25 -0.91 18.79
C THR A 100 1.11 -0.28 18.03
N ARG A 101 0.52 -1.01 17.09
CA ARG A 101 -0.68 -0.61 16.38
C ARG A 101 -1.66 -1.77 16.34
N ILE A 102 -2.91 -1.51 16.67
CA ILE A 102 -4.01 -2.46 16.59
C ILE A 102 -5.09 -1.83 15.72
N VAL A 103 -5.42 -2.50 14.64
CA VAL A 103 -6.50 -2.09 13.74
C VAL A 103 -7.55 -3.18 13.73
N TYR A 104 -8.80 -2.82 13.88
CA TYR A 104 -9.93 -3.68 13.58
C TYR A 104 -10.77 -2.99 12.50
N GLU A 105 -11.00 -3.69 11.41
CA GLU A 105 -11.72 -3.15 10.26
C GLU A 105 -12.80 -4.13 9.82
N THR A 106 -13.94 -3.58 9.45
CA THR A 106 -15.02 -4.27 8.76
C THR A 106 -15.24 -3.62 7.41
N SER A 107 -15.50 -4.43 6.40
CA SER A 107 -15.94 -3.96 5.09
C SER A 107 -17.09 -4.79 4.57
N SER A 108 -18.10 -4.13 4.00
CA SER A 108 -19.21 -4.76 3.31
C SER A 108 -19.13 -4.37 1.83
N LEU A 109 -19.05 -5.36 0.97
CA LEU A 109 -19.05 -5.23 -0.48
C LEU A 109 -20.44 -5.60 -0.96
N ASN A 110 -21.22 -4.61 -1.37
CA ASN A 110 -22.62 -4.82 -1.72
C ASN A 110 -22.73 -5.10 -3.24
N ASN A 111 -23.54 -6.09 -3.59
CA ASN A 111 -23.73 -6.54 -4.96
C ASN A 111 -22.39 -6.88 -5.68
N LEU A 112 -21.48 -7.56 -4.98
CA LEU A 112 -20.23 -8.03 -5.58
C LEU A 112 -20.56 -9.00 -6.73
N TYR A 113 -20.19 -8.58 -7.95
CA TYR A 113 -20.55 -9.33 -9.16
C TYR A 113 -19.70 -10.60 -9.27
N ARG A 114 -20.30 -11.76 -8.98
CA ARG A 114 -19.74 -13.11 -9.17
C ARG A 114 -18.40 -13.39 -8.51
N SER A 115 -17.68 -12.45 -7.95
CA SER A 115 -16.40 -12.70 -7.28
C SER A 115 -16.63 -13.39 -5.93
N LEU A 116 -15.74 -14.31 -5.60
CA LEU A 116 -15.63 -14.93 -4.29
C LEU A 116 -14.46 -14.32 -3.48
N GLU A 117 -13.70 -13.42 -4.10
CA GLU A 117 -12.52 -12.78 -3.54
C GLU A 117 -12.77 -11.29 -3.32
N LYS A 118 -12.10 -10.73 -2.30
CA LYS A 118 -12.23 -9.30 -1.96
C LYS A 118 -11.77 -8.39 -3.09
N ASP A 119 -10.72 -8.78 -3.78
CA ASP A 119 -10.22 -8.14 -4.99
C ASP A 119 -9.82 -9.21 -6.01
N PHE A 120 -10.64 -9.36 -7.05
CA PHE A 120 -10.42 -10.30 -8.13
C PHE A 120 -9.12 -10.02 -8.90
N TYR A 121 -8.73 -8.76 -9.00
CA TYR A 121 -7.59 -8.33 -9.83
C TYR A 121 -6.25 -8.36 -9.11
N SER A 122 -6.24 -8.72 -7.82
CA SER A 122 -5.00 -8.79 -7.02
C SER A 122 -4.18 -10.07 -7.26
N ASP A 123 -4.73 -11.07 -7.94
CA ASP A 123 -4.10 -12.37 -8.19
C ASP A 123 -4.33 -12.81 -9.64
N TYR A 124 -3.43 -13.62 -10.20
CA TYR A 124 -3.62 -14.24 -11.52
C TYR A 124 -4.55 -15.45 -11.49
N PHE A 125 -4.87 -15.97 -10.32
CA PHE A 125 -5.74 -17.14 -10.13
C PHE A 125 -6.88 -16.78 -9.19
N SER A 126 -8.03 -16.45 -9.73
CA SER A 126 -9.17 -15.96 -8.95
C SER A 126 -10.38 -16.87 -9.11
N TYR A 127 -11.22 -16.90 -8.07
CA TYR A 127 -12.45 -17.69 -8.03
C TYR A 127 -13.67 -16.80 -8.17
N THR A 128 -14.60 -17.26 -9.04
CA THR A 128 -15.93 -16.64 -9.19
C THR A 128 -17.00 -17.71 -9.16
N ASP A 129 -18.23 -17.29 -8.88
CA ASP A 129 -19.42 -18.11 -9.00
C ASP A 129 -20.40 -17.51 -10.02
N THR A 130 -21.63 -18.00 -10.05
CA THR A 130 -22.68 -17.53 -10.96
C THR A 130 -23.59 -16.49 -10.33
N THR A 131 -23.36 -16.11 -9.07
CA THR A 131 -24.28 -15.26 -8.30
C THR A 131 -23.64 -13.94 -7.92
N THR A 132 -24.42 -12.87 -8.01
CA THR A 132 -24.10 -11.57 -7.43
C THR A 132 -24.64 -11.53 -6.01
N GLY A 133 -23.90 -10.93 -5.06
CA GLY A 133 -24.38 -10.84 -3.69
C GLY A 133 -23.46 -10.04 -2.79
N ASP A 134 -23.93 -9.86 -1.56
CA ASP A 134 -23.17 -9.11 -0.55
C ASP A 134 -22.13 -10.00 0.10
N VAL A 135 -20.95 -9.41 0.32
CA VAL A 135 -19.82 -10.06 0.99
C VAL A 135 -19.32 -9.16 2.11
N SER A 136 -19.23 -9.69 3.30
CA SER A 136 -18.69 -8.96 4.46
C SER A 136 -17.32 -9.51 4.84
N TYR A 137 -16.39 -8.63 5.16
CA TYR A 137 -15.05 -8.95 5.66
C TYR A 137 -14.84 -8.27 7.00
N ALA A 138 -14.17 -8.95 7.93
CA ALA A 138 -13.81 -8.39 9.21
C ALA A 138 -12.54 -9.05 9.77
N GLY A 139 -11.70 -8.26 10.44
CA GLY A 139 -10.56 -8.84 11.13
C GLY A 139 -9.62 -7.85 11.78
N PRO A 140 -8.89 -8.32 12.81
CA PRO A 140 -7.85 -7.55 13.47
C PRO A 140 -6.52 -7.61 12.72
N ARG A 141 -5.78 -6.51 12.81
CA ARG A 141 -4.36 -6.41 12.44
C ARG A 141 -3.57 -5.87 13.63
N LEU A 142 -2.44 -6.47 13.93
CA LEU A 142 -1.53 -6.09 15.01
C LEU A 142 -0.16 -5.82 14.42
N SER A 143 0.46 -4.71 14.79
CA SER A 143 1.86 -4.40 14.51
C SER A 143 2.58 -4.10 15.80
N VAL A 144 3.75 -4.70 16.00
CA VAL A 144 4.64 -4.46 17.14
C VAL A 144 6.02 -4.15 16.59
N ILE A 145 6.56 -3.00 16.97
CA ILE A 145 7.87 -2.54 16.54
C ILE A 145 8.71 -2.26 17.77
N TYR A 146 9.82 -2.93 17.89
CA TYR A 146 10.81 -2.68 18.94
C TYR A 146 12.14 -2.27 18.33
N ASN A 147 12.76 -1.24 18.87
CA ASN A 147 14.10 -0.86 18.47
C ASN A 147 15.01 -0.62 19.69
N ARG A 148 16.32 -0.80 19.49
CA ARG A 148 17.34 -0.57 20.50
C ARG A 148 18.67 -0.14 19.89
N GLU A 149 19.35 0.76 20.59
CA GLU A 149 20.75 1.05 20.38
C GLU A 149 21.60 -0.01 21.11
N ILE A 150 22.34 -0.83 20.34
CA ILE A 150 23.18 -1.93 20.89
C ILE A 150 24.54 -1.37 21.34
N PHE A 151 25.17 -0.57 20.48
CA PHE A 151 26.41 0.15 20.75
C PHE A 151 26.21 1.61 20.39
N SER A 152 27.14 2.48 20.81
CA SER A 152 27.09 3.89 20.45
C SER A 152 26.82 4.03 18.93
N ARG A 153 25.59 4.49 18.57
CA ARG A 153 25.11 4.74 17.20
C ARG A 153 24.73 3.54 16.34
N LEU A 154 24.96 2.30 16.81
CA LEU A 154 24.47 1.12 16.12
C LEU A 154 23.09 0.75 16.66
N LEU A 155 22.09 0.80 15.80
CA LEU A 155 20.69 0.56 16.09
C LEU A 155 20.29 -0.81 15.52
N THR A 156 19.42 -1.51 16.20
CA THR A 156 18.70 -2.65 15.66
C THR A 156 17.21 -2.51 15.94
N GLY A 157 16.39 -3.12 15.10
CA GLY A 157 14.95 -3.12 15.30
C GLY A 157 14.31 -4.39 14.75
N LEU A 158 13.18 -4.75 15.34
CA LEU A 158 12.33 -5.84 14.92
C LEU A 158 10.91 -5.33 14.82
N GLN A 159 10.26 -5.61 13.71
CA GLN A 159 8.82 -5.39 13.51
C GLN A 159 8.16 -6.72 13.20
N ILE A 160 7.00 -6.94 13.81
CA ILE A 160 6.13 -8.08 13.54
C ILE A 160 4.74 -7.53 13.28
N ASP A 161 4.23 -7.78 12.08
CA ASP A 161 2.86 -7.49 11.71
C ASP A 161 2.11 -8.82 11.58
N TYR A 162 0.93 -8.88 12.15
CA TYR A 162 0.04 -10.02 12.07
C TYR A 162 -1.37 -9.56 11.75
N GLY A 163 -1.98 -10.17 10.75
CA GLY A 163 -3.36 -9.90 10.37
C GLY A 163 -4.14 -11.20 10.18
N ILE A 164 -5.41 -11.15 10.54
CA ILE A 164 -6.38 -12.17 10.18
C ILE A 164 -7.66 -11.49 9.72
N GLU A 165 -8.22 -11.95 8.62
CA GLU A 165 -9.46 -11.44 8.07
C GLU A 165 -10.37 -12.62 7.73
N ARG A 166 -11.64 -12.52 8.06
CA ARG A 166 -12.67 -13.48 7.70
C ARG A 166 -13.68 -12.80 6.79
N GLY A 167 -14.00 -13.45 5.67
CA GLY A 167 -15.02 -13.03 4.72
C GLY A 167 -16.18 -14.01 4.69
N LEU A 168 -17.39 -13.51 4.45
CA LEU A 168 -18.60 -14.30 4.30
C LEU A 168 -19.47 -13.71 3.20
N LYS A 169 -19.82 -14.53 2.20
CA LYS A 169 -20.82 -14.23 1.18
C LYS A 169 -22.18 -14.76 1.61
N ASP A 170 -23.17 -13.86 1.72
CA ASP A 170 -24.48 -14.20 2.26
C ASP A 170 -25.40 -14.95 1.27
N VAL A 171 -25.11 -14.83 -0.03
CA VAL A 171 -25.94 -15.43 -1.10
C VAL A 171 -25.43 -16.82 -1.46
N TYR A 172 -26.24 -17.54 -2.19
CA TYR A 172 -25.97 -18.85 -2.78
C TYR A 172 -24.53 -19.01 -3.26
N THR A 173 -23.95 -20.16 -3.00
CA THR A 173 -22.58 -20.56 -2.83
C THR A 173 -21.94 -20.12 -1.51
N LYS A 174 -22.58 -19.36 -0.65
CA LYS A 174 -22.12 -18.98 0.71
C LYS A 174 -20.64 -19.25 0.95
N CYS A 175 -19.78 -18.54 0.25
CA CYS A 175 -18.35 -18.73 0.36
C CYS A 175 -17.85 -18.11 1.66
N GLU A 176 -17.14 -18.89 2.47
CA GLU A 176 -16.40 -18.40 3.61
C GLU A 176 -14.92 -18.29 3.24
N SER A 177 -14.31 -17.17 3.56
CA SER A 177 -12.88 -16.96 3.38
C SER A 177 -12.19 -16.62 4.68
N ILE A 178 -10.99 -17.15 4.87
CA ILE A 178 -10.13 -16.79 5.99
C ILE A 178 -8.75 -16.49 5.40
N SER A 179 -8.23 -15.30 5.67
CA SER A 179 -6.88 -14.88 5.29
C SER A 179 -6.07 -14.53 6.52
N ARG A 180 -4.84 -15.02 6.58
CA ARG A 180 -3.84 -14.70 7.60
C ARG A 180 -2.59 -14.20 6.93
N ASN A 181 -2.02 -13.13 7.44
CA ASN A 181 -0.73 -12.61 7.00
C ASN A 181 0.20 -12.38 8.19
N ILE A 182 1.47 -12.68 7.98
CA ILE A 182 2.56 -12.40 8.91
C ILE A 182 3.64 -11.69 8.12
N ASN A 183 4.16 -10.58 8.68
CA ASN A 183 5.29 -9.85 8.13
C ASN A 183 6.29 -9.65 9.27
N VAL A 184 7.55 -10.03 9.05
CA VAL A 184 8.64 -9.87 10.03
C VAL A 184 9.74 -9.07 9.36
N ILE A 185 10.09 -7.93 9.93
CA ILE A 185 11.15 -7.06 9.43
C ILE A 185 12.22 -6.95 10.51
N TRP A 186 13.43 -7.33 10.18
CA TRP A 186 14.60 -7.09 11.02
C TRP A 186 15.49 -6.03 10.37
N GLY A 187 15.85 -5.01 11.14
CA GLY A 187 16.62 -3.88 10.67
C GLY A 187 17.87 -3.60 11.47
N LEU A 188 18.88 -3.13 10.77
CA LEU A 188 20.10 -2.56 11.32
C LEU A 188 20.22 -1.11 10.86
N GLY A 189 20.76 -0.26 11.73
CA GLY A 189 20.96 1.15 11.44
C GLY A 189 22.24 1.68 12.10
N TYR A 190 22.87 2.62 11.44
CA TYR A 190 23.99 3.40 12.00
C TYR A 190 23.68 4.89 11.82
N SER A 191 23.81 5.67 12.88
CA SER A 191 23.59 7.12 12.85
C SER A 191 24.81 7.87 13.36
N SER A 192 25.44 8.67 12.49
CA SER A 192 26.63 9.45 12.81
C SER A 192 26.28 10.83 13.41
N TYR A 193 27.16 11.40 14.23
CA TYR A 193 27.07 12.80 14.68
C TYR A 193 27.11 13.82 13.53
N SER A 194 27.68 13.45 12.38
CA SER A 194 27.73 14.32 11.20
C SER A 194 26.39 14.38 10.42
N GLY A 195 25.32 13.81 10.97
CA GLY A 195 24.00 13.78 10.31
C GLY A 195 23.90 12.79 9.16
N THR A 196 24.79 11.79 9.11
CA THR A 196 24.70 10.67 8.17
C THR A 196 24.08 9.48 8.89
N SER A 197 23.06 8.86 8.28
CA SER A 197 22.49 7.60 8.74
C SER A 197 22.49 6.58 7.60
N LEU A 198 22.85 5.35 7.92
CA LEU A 198 22.88 4.20 7.03
C LEU A 198 22.02 3.11 7.62
N GLY A 199 21.28 2.38 6.82
CA GLY A 199 20.47 1.27 7.28
C GLY A 199 20.37 0.16 6.26
N ALA A 200 20.06 -1.03 6.78
CA ALA A 200 19.66 -2.17 5.99
C ALA A 200 18.55 -2.91 6.74
N SER A 201 17.63 -3.53 6.00
CA SER A 201 16.60 -4.38 6.57
C SER A 201 16.37 -5.62 5.72
N VAL A 202 15.87 -6.66 6.37
CA VAL A 202 15.39 -7.87 5.73
C VAL A 202 13.96 -8.07 6.17
N ARG A 203 13.07 -8.25 5.21
CA ARG A 203 11.66 -8.54 5.40
C ARG A 203 11.36 -9.96 4.95
N TYR A 204 10.63 -10.70 5.78
CA TYR A 204 10.00 -11.95 5.43
C TYR A 204 8.50 -11.78 5.58
N PHE A 205 7.74 -12.23 4.60
CA PHE A 205 6.28 -12.28 4.71
C PHE A 205 5.76 -13.68 4.37
N ASP A 206 4.67 -14.04 5.03
CA ASP A 206 3.88 -15.25 4.80
C ASP A 206 2.40 -14.87 4.81
N ARG A 207 1.68 -15.28 3.77
CA ARG A 207 0.23 -15.12 3.68
C ARG A 207 -0.38 -16.49 3.41
N GLN A 208 -1.42 -16.80 4.16
CA GLN A 208 -2.22 -18.01 3.94
C GLN A 208 -3.68 -17.61 3.84
N GLY A 209 -4.35 -18.09 2.80
CA GLY A 209 -5.77 -17.87 2.57
C GLY A 209 -6.49 -19.17 2.30
N SER A 210 -7.74 -19.27 2.74
CA SER A 210 -8.65 -20.32 2.33
C SER A 210 -9.97 -19.72 1.89
N TYR A 211 -10.53 -20.25 0.82
CA TYR A 211 -11.86 -19.94 0.32
C TYR A 211 -12.62 -21.25 0.25
N GLU A 212 -13.70 -21.37 1.01
CA GLU A 212 -14.51 -22.59 1.09
C GLU A 212 -15.94 -22.27 0.69
N ALA A 213 -16.43 -22.90 -0.39
CA ALA A 213 -17.85 -22.86 -0.75
C ALA A 213 -18.63 -23.88 0.07
N VAL A 214 -19.78 -23.47 0.63
CA VAL A 214 -20.58 -24.35 1.51
C VAL A 214 -21.16 -25.53 0.75
N LYS A 215 -20.98 -26.72 1.30
CA LYS A 215 -21.17 -28.05 0.70
C LYS A 215 -22.61 -28.45 0.35
N GLU A 216 -23.62 -27.66 0.66
CA GLU A 216 -25.01 -28.10 0.60
C GLU A 216 -25.65 -28.01 -0.80
N ILE A 217 -24.90 -27.56 -1.81
CA ILE A 217 -25.47 -27.23 -3.09
C ILE A 217 -24.74 -27.95 -4.23
N THR A 218 -25.41 -28.94 -4.78
CA THR A 218 -24.89 -29.80 -5.85
C THR A 218 -24.80 -29.13 -7.22
N ASP A 219 -25.43 -27.97 -7.41
CA ASP A 219 -25.58 -27.33 -8.71
C ASP A 219 -24.81 -26.01 -8.87
N ALA A 220 -24.03 -25.60 -7.87
CA ALA A 220 -23.21 -24.42 -7.98
C ALA A 220 -22.03 -24.65 -8.95
N ILE A 221 -21.77 -23.70 -9.83
CA ILE A 221 -20.60 -23.69 -10.70
C ILE A 221 -19.63 -22.66 -10.13
N VAL A 222 -18.40 -23.09 -9.86
CA VAL A 222 -17.28 -22.22 -9.52
C VAL A 222 -16.37 -22.14 -10.73
N ASN A 223 -16.06 -20.92 -11.16
CA ASN A 223 -15.11 -20.69 -12.24
C ASN A 223 -13.75 -20.37 -11.63
N THR A 224 -12.74 -21.12 -12.02
CA THR A 224 -11.34 -20.85 -11.69
C THR A 224 -10.72 -20.07 -12.83
N TYR A 225 -10.38 -18.82 -12.59
CA TYR A 225 -9.64 -17.99 -13.54
C TYR A 225 -8.15 -18.31 -13.50
N MET A 226 -7.52 -18.33 -14.67
CA MET A 226 -6.08 -18.48 -14.88
C MET A 226 -5.62 -17.32 -15.76
N GLY A 227 -5.39 -16.17 -15.19
CA GLY A 227 -5.30 -14.89 -15.85
C GLY A 227 -6.65 -14.18 -15.85
N TYR A 228 -6.77 -13.16 -16.69
CA TYR A 228 -7.99 -12.32 -16.71
C TYR A 228 -9.00 -12.73 -17.79
N HIS A 229 -8.60 -13.59 -18.76
CA HIS A 229 -9.41 -13.92 -19.92
C HIS A 229 -9.87 -15.37 -19.95
N ILE A 230 -9.17 -16.28 -19.28
CA ILE A 230 -9.52 -17.70 -19.29
C ILE A 230 -10.05 -18.14 -17.94
N TYR A 231 -11.14 -18.88 -17.98
CA TYR A 231 -11.64 -19.58 -16.80
C TYR A 231 -12.09 -20.99 -17.15
N TYR A 232 -12.02 -21.87 -16.15
CA TYR A 232 -12.49 -23.23 -16.24
C TYR A 232 -13.65 -23.40 -15.25
N PRO A 233 -14.86 -23.77 -15.74
CA PRO A 233 -15.98 -24.07 -14.88
C PRO A 233 -15.74 -25.41 -14.18
N GLU A 234 -15.81 -25.41 -12.86
CA GLU A 234 -15.73 -26.61 -12.05
C GLU A 234 -17.06 -26.82 -11.31
N GLN A 235 -17.58 -28.05 -11.34
CA GLN A 235 -18.67 -28.39 -10.44
C GLN A 235 -18.13 -28.54 -9.02
N PRO A 236 -18.73 -27.91 -8.02
CA PRO A 236 -18.32 -28.09 -6.64
C PRO A 236 -18.48 -29.58 -6.26
N ARG A 237 -17.36 -30.24 -6.13
CA ARG A 237 -17.32 -31.51 -5.43
C ARG A 237 -17.28 -31.19 -3.92
N SER A 238 -17.57 -32.12 -3.06
CA SER A 238 -17.70 -31.99 -1.60
C SER A 238 -16.54 -31.32 -0.85
N THR A 239 -15.54 -30.73 -1.55
CA THR A 239 -14.30 -30.18 -1.03
C THR A 239 -13.74 -29.05 -1.89
N ASN A 240 -14.56 -28.13 -2.38
CA ASN A 240 -14.04 -26.97 -3.11
C ASN A 240 -13.45 -25.93 -2.16
N GLU A 241 -12.28 -26.23 -1.65
CA GLU A 241 -11.46 -25.35 -0.89
C GLU A 241 -10.29 -24.87 -1.76
N LYS A 242 -10.20 -23.57 -2.00
CA LYS A 242 -8.99 -22.93 -2.55
C LYS A 242 -8.10 -22.55 -1.39
N LYS A 243 -6.86 -22.98 -1.39
CA LYS A 243 -5.83 -22.53 -0.46
C LYS A 243 -4.78 -21.72 -1.19
N VAL A 244 -4.53 -20.53 -0.69
CA VAL A 244 -3.50 -19.63 -1.19
C VAL A 244 -2.38 -19.59 -0.17
N TYR A 245 -1.15 -19.78 -0.64
CA TYR A 245 0.07 -19.61 0.14
C TYR A 245 0.95 -18.62 -0.59
N ALA A 246 1.37 -17.59 0.09
CA ALA A 246 2.33 -16.64 -0.45
C ALA A 246 3.44 -16.43 0.56
N GLU A 247 4.68 -16.54 0.11
CA GLU A 247 5.85 -16.27 0.92
C GLU A 247 6.89 -15.49 0.13
N GLY A 248 7.71 -14.70 0.82
CA GLY A 248 8.75 -13.95 0.14
C GLY A 248 9.74 -13.30 1.08
N ILE A 249 10.84 -12.87 0.48
CA ILE A 249 11.94 -12.17 1.16
C ILE A 249 12.27 -10.92 0.37
N GLU A 250 12.50 -9.82 1.09
CA GLU A 250 12.95 -8.54 0.56
C GLU A 250 14.13 -8.04 1.39
N ILE A 251 15.13 -7.46 0.73
CA ILE A 251 16.31 -6.87 1.36
C ILE A 251 16.38 -5.40 0.92
N ASP A 252 16.44 -4.50 1.89
CA ASP A 252 16.46 -3.07 1.67
C ASP A 252 17.73 -2.43 2.21
N GLY A 253 18.15 -1.36 1.54
CA GLY A 253 19.20 -0.46 1.98
C GLY A 253 18.74 0.98 1.99
N GLN A 254 19.27 1.79 2.92
CA GLN A 254 18.92 3.20 3.00
C GLN A 254 20.06 4.07 3.48
N LEU A 255 20.08 5.32 2.98
CA LEU A 255 21.04 6.35 3.32
C LEU A 255 20.31 7.67 3.56
N SER A 256 20.62 8.37 4.63
CA SER A 256 20.24 9.77 4.83
C SER A 256 21.47 10.61 5.16
N LYS A 257 21.57 11.79 4.56
CA LYS A 257 22.63 12.75 4.83
C LYS A 257 22.07 14.14 4.98
N LYS A 258 22.17 14.71 6.19
CA LYS A 258 21.92 16.14 6.46
C LYS A 258 23.17 16.95 6.14
N GLY A 259 22.99 18.17 5.63
CA GLY A 259 24.09 19.03 5.21
C GLY A 259 24.83 18.50 3.97
N PHE A 260 24.10 17.90 3.02
CA PHE A 260 24.63 17.47 1.74
C PHE A 260 24.85 18.70 0.85
N LEU A 261 26.08 18.97 0.46
CA LEU A 261 26.53 20.16 -0.30
C LEU A 261 26.37 21.48 0.44
N VAL A 262 25.22 21.76 1.04
CA VAL A 262 24.93 22.95 1.87
C VAL A 262 24.21 22.53 3.15
N PRO A 263 24.37 23.27 4.27
CA PRO A 263 23.83 22.86 5.59
C PRO A 263 22.32 22.64 5.62
N SER A 264 21.55 23.36 4.79
CA SER A 264 20.09 23.27 4.69
C SER A 264 19.58 22.17 3.77
N LEU A 265 20.47 21.41 3.12
CA LEU A 265 20.09 20.35 2.20
C LEU A 265 20.23 18.98 2.85
N LYS A 266 19.16 18.18 2.77
CA LYS A 266 19.10 16.77 3.21
C LYS A 266 18.84 15.90 1.99
N ILE A 267 19.56 14.81 1.85
CA ILE A 267 19.27 13.77 0.87
C ILE A 267 18.94 12.47 1.59
N GLU A 268 17.94 11.77 1.10
CA GLU A 268 17.53 10.44 1.54
C GLU A 268 17.41 9.54 0.33
N ILE A 269 17.97 8.36 0.39
CA ILE A 269 17.96 7.36 -0.67
C ILE A 269 17.61 6.03 -0.03
N ALA A 270 16.70 5.29 -0.64
CA ALA A 270 16.38 3.93 -0.25
C ALA A 270 16.22 3.06 -1.50
N GLY A 271 16.52 1.79 -1.37
CA GLY A 271 16.28 0.81 -2.41
C GLY A 271 16.34 -0.59 -1.88
N GLY A 272 15.65 -1.50 -2.52
CA GLY A 272 15.55 -2.88 -2.13
C GLY A 272 15.33 -3.81 -3.32
N TYR A 273 15.44 -5.09 -3.05
CA TYR A 273 15.16 -6.16 -3.97
C TYR A 273 14.51 -7.32 -3.23
N GLY A 274 13.50 -7.93 -3.84
CA GLY A 274 12.78 -9.04 -3.25
C GLY A 274 12.24 -10.04 -4.26
N ALA A 275 11.86 -11.19 -3.73
CA ALA A 275 11.15 -12.22 -4.47
C ALA A 275 9.98 -12.73 -3.64
N LYS A 276 8.86 -13.01 -4.31
CA LYS A 276 7.62 -13.51 -3.74
C LYS A 276 7.11 -14.66 -4.59
N GLU A 277 6.73 -15.74 -3.93
CA GLU A 277 6.06 -16.88 -4.56
C GLU A 277 4.64 -17.00 -4.01
N ASN A 278 3.68 -17.23 -4.90
CA ASN A 278 2.30 -17.57 -4.54
C ASN A 278 1.95 -18.90 -5.13
N SER A 279 1.39 -19.79 -4.33
CA SER A 279 0.88 -21.08 -4.79
C SER A 279 -0.59 -21.25 -4.43
N ILE A 280 -1.33 -21.82 -5.34
CA ILE A 280 -2.76 -22.04 -5.20
C ILE A 280 -3.04 -23.53 -5.29
N ASN A 281 -3.65 -24.05 -4.23
CA ASN A 281 -4.02 -25.44 -4.12
C ASN A 281 -5.54 -25.56 -4.01
N ALA A 282 -6.10 -26.56 -4.66
CA ALA A 282 -7.50 -26.94 -4.55
C ALA A 282 -7.63 -28.32 -3.90
N GLY A 283 -8.79 -28.58 -3.28
CA GLY A 283 -9.09 -29.88 -2.67
C GLY A 283 -8.80 -29.92 -1.17
N GLY A 284 -9.19 -31.02 -0.53
CA GLY A 284 -9.03 -31.19 0.92
C GLY A 284 -7.58 -31.30 1.36
N SER A 285 -7.34 -31.02 2.64
CA SER A 285 -6.02 -31.06 3.26
C SER A 285 -5.27 -32.39 3.15
N SER A 286 -5.98 -33.49 2.91
CA SER A 286 -5.39 -34.82 2.73
C SER A 286 -4.86 -35.10 1.32
N ASN A 287 -5.28 -34.35 0.33
CA ASN A 287 -4.83 -34.50 -1.06
C ASN A 287 -4.91 -33.15 -1.81
N PRO A 288 -4.04 -32.17 -1.49
CA PRO A 288 -4.04 -30.89 -2.17
C PRO A 288 -3.57 -31.09 -3.63
N VAL A 289 -4.30 -30.49 -4.56
CA VAL A 289 -3.91 -30.42 -5.99
C VAL A 289 -3.46 -29.01 -6.26
N GLN A 290 -2.22 -28.82 -6.65
CA GLN A 290 -1.71 -27.51 -7.05
C GLN A 290 -2.40 -27.08 -8.35
N ARG A 291 -3.12 -25.97 -8.31
CA ARG A 291 -3.86 -25.39 -9.45
C ARG A 291 -3.08 -24.34 -10.19
N GLY A 292 -2.15 -23.70 -9.51
CA GLY A 292 -1.29 -22.71 -10.10
C GLY A 292 -0.26 -22.17 -9.11
N TYR A 293 0.75 -21.54 -9.65
CA TYR A 293 1.70 -20.75 -8.91
C TYR A 293 2.14 -19.55 -9.74
N TRP A 294 2.53 -18.48 -9.06
CA TRP A 294 3.17 -17.36 -9.72
C TRP A 294 4.27 -16.79 -8.85
N ILE A 295 5.28 -16.26 -9.49
CA ILE A 295 6.44 -15.67 -8.85
C ILE A 295 6.57 -14.23 -9.30
N ARG A 296 6.86 -13.36 -8.37
CA ARG A 296 7.27 -11.97 -8.62
C ARG A 296 8.68 -11.78 -8.11
N GLU A 297 9.51 -11.18 -8.91
CA GLU A 297 10.82 -10.72 -8.49
C GLU A 297 11.08 -9.31 -8.97
N GLY A 298 11.87 -8.61 -8.21
CA GLY A 298 12.29 -7.27 -8.60
C GLY A 298 12.75 -6.40 -7.45
N GLY A 299 12.92 -5.14 -7.67
CA GLY A 299 13.49 -4.21 -6.72
C GLY A 299 13.07 -2.73 -6.95
N PHE A 300 13.34 -1.73 -6.05
CA PHE A 300 12.98 -0.30 -6.11
C PHE A 300 14.12 0.64 -5.71
N ALA A 301 14.14 1.90 -6.17
CA ALA A 301 14.97 2.98 -5.64
C ALA A 301 14.14 4.26 -5.51
N ASN A 302 14.19 4.83 -4.34
CA ASN A 302 13.57 6.11 -4.07
C ASN A 302 14.62 7.09 -3.58
N SER A 303 14.49 8.35 -3.99
CA SER A 303 15.34 9.42 -3.50
C SER A 303 14.48 10.64 -3.16
N ILE A 304 14.80 11.28 -2.05
CA ILE A 304 14.17 12.52 -1.61
C ILE A 304 15.27 13.52 -1.30
N LEU A 305 15.16 14.69 -1.90
CA LEU A 305 16.03 15.82 -1.66
C LEU A 305 15.22 16.94 -0.99
N THR A 306 15.50 17.24 0.25
CA THR A 306 14.79 18.28 1.02
C THR A 306 15.72 19.47 1.22
N TYR A 307 15.30 20.65 0.78
CA TYR A 307 15.94 21.93 1.05
C TYR A 307 15.09 22.76 2.01
N GLY A 308 15.71 23.34 2.98
CA GLY A 308 15.06 24.16 3.97
C GLY A 308 15.18 23.57 5.37
N GLY A 309 14.88 24.35 6.37
CA GLY A 309 14.90 23.94 7.77
C GLY A 309 13.94 24.82 8.57
N LYS A 310 13.86 24.61 9.88
CA LYS A 310 12.95 25.35 10.80
C LYS A 310 13.04 26.88 10.70
N GLN A 311 14.12 27.42 10.09
CA GLN A 311 14.36 28.86 9.93
C GLN A 311 14.22 29.36 8.49
N SER A 312 14.01 28.48 7.51
CA SER A 312 13.85 28.90 6.11
C SER A 312 12.42 29.39 5.85
N LYS A 313 12.32 30.44 5.04
CA LYS A 313 11.03 31.00 4.62
C LYS A 313 10.29 30.09 3.63
N ILE A 314 10.98 29.13 3.03
CA ILE A 314 10.45 28.21 2.04
C ILE A 314 11.16 26.86 2.22
N GLY A 315 10.39 25.78 2.27
CA GLY A 315 10.86 24.41 2.16
C GLY A 315 10.63 23.90 0.73
N LEU A 316 11.57 23.15 0.19
CA LEU A 316 11.45 22.47 -1.10
C LEU A 316 11.80 21.01 -0.92
N GLU A 317 10.98 20.13 -1.48
CA GLU A 317 11.20 18.69 -1.52
C GLU A 317 11.10 18.22 -2.96
N LEU A 318 12.12 17.50 -3.42
CA LEU A 318 12.15 16.85 -4.71
C LEU A 318 12.19 15.35 -4.46
N MET A 319 11.35 14.60 -5.12
CA MET A 319 11.33 13.15 -5.05
C MET A 319 11.51 12.52 -6.44
N ALA A 320 12.15 11.38 -6.48
CA ALA A 320 12.22 10.53 -7.66
C ALA A 320 12.28 9.08 -7.23
N GLY A 321 11.59 8.23 -7.96
CA GLY A 321 11.57 6.81 -7.72
C GLY A 321 11.46 6.00 -8.99
N LEU A 322 11.97 4.81 -8.93
CA LEU A 322 11.92 3.81 -9.97
C LEU A 322 11.52 2.49 -9.31
N LYS A 323 10.61 1.75 -9.93
CA LYS A 323 10.29 0.36 -9.59
C LYS A 323 10.37 -0.47 -10.85
N ARG A 324 10.81 -1.72 -10.72
CA ARG A 324 10.78 -2.68 -11.83
C ARG A 324 10.53 -4.06 -11.30
N TYR A 325 9.56 -4.79 -11.78
CA TYR A 325 9.32 -6.19 -11.43
C TYR A 325 8.91 -7.03 -12.63
N HIS A 326 9.09 -8.32 -12.44
CA HIS A 326 8.74 -9.32 -13.40
C HIS A 326 7.96 -10.42 -12.69
N ASP A 327 6.79 -10.74 -13.25
CA ASP A 327 5.93 -11.81 -12.79
C ASP A 327 5.88 -12.89 -13.87
N TRP A 328 5.85 -14.12 -13.43
CA TRP A 328 5.45 -15.22 -14.29
C TRP A 328 4.55 -16.18 -13.53
N ALA A 329 3.51 -16.65 -14.20
CA ALA A 329 2.54 -17.56 -13.64
C ALA A 329 2.39 -18.83 -14.50
N SER A 330 2.16 -19.95 -13.82
CA SER A 330 1.97 -21.25 -14.46
C SER A 330 0.77 -21.96 -13.83
N PRO A 331 -0.13 -22.55 -14.64
CA PRO A 331 -1.15 -23.46 -14.13
C PRO A 331 -0.48 -24.73 -13.61
N GLY A 332 -0.97 -25.25 -12.48
CA GLY A 332 -0.34 -26.37 -11.78
C GLY A 332 -0.33 -27.70 -12.50
N ASP A 333 -1.19 -27.85 -13.51
CA ASP A 333 -1.28 -29.10 -14.31
C ASP A 333 -0.28 -29.12 -15.47
N TYR A 334 0.43 -28.01 -15.74
CA TYR A 334 1.35 -27.88 -16.87
C TYR A 334 2.59 -27.10 -16.44
N ASP A 335 3.78 -27.64 -16.67
CA ASP A 335 5.05 -26.94 -16.47
C ASP A 335 5.31 -25.88 -17.58
N VAL A 336 4.33 -25.04 -17.84
CA VAL A 336 4.40 -24.01 -18.89
C VAL A 336 4.04 -22.66 -18.30
N ILE A 337 4.82 -21.64 -18.61
CA ILE A 337 4.45 -20.26 -18.29
C ILE A 337 3.21 -19.90 -19.10
N ASN A 338 2.14 -19.51 -18.41
CA ASN A 338 0.90 -19.05 -19.03
C ASN A 338 0.79 -17.52 -19.05
N ILE A 339 1.38 -16.86 -18.06
CA ILE A 339 1.36 -15.40 -17.93
C ILE A 339 2.78 -14.93 -17.68
N GLU A 340 3.16 -13.89 -18.37
CA GLU A 340 4.36 -13.11 -18.13
C GLU A 340 3.98 -11.64 -18.03
N ASN A 341 4.52 -10.94 -17.03
CA ASN A 341 4.23 -9.53 -16.81
C ASN A 341 5.48 -8.81 -16.34
N SER A 342 5.89 -7.81 -17.08
CA SER A 342 7.01 -6.94 -16.73
C SER A 342 6.51 -5.53 -16.56
N ILE A 343 6.81 -4.91 -15.43
CA ILE A 343 6.40 -3.56 -15.14
C ILE A 343 7.63 -2.73 -14.76
N THR A 344 7.73 -1.55 -15.35
CA THR A 344 8.71 -0.53 -14.95
C THR A 344 7.97 0.77 -14.65
N ASP A 345 7.96 1.19 -13.40
CA ASP A 345 7.31 2.41 -12.92
C ASP A 345 8.36 3.45 -12.56
N ILE A 346 8.29 4.62 -13.21
CA ILE A 346 9.12 5.79 -12.91
C ILE A 346 8.20 6.89 -12.40
N HIS A 347 8.55 7.48 -11.26
CA HIS A 347 7.81 8.60 -10.72
C HIS A 347 8.74 9.69 -10.19
N TYR A 348 8.26 10.92 -10.23
CA TYR A 348 8.96 12.09 -9.72
C TYR A 348 7.96 13.11 -9.19
N GLY A 349 8.42 13.95 -8.28
CA GLY A 349 7.57 14.97 -7.71
C GLY A 349 8.35 16.16 -7.16
N ILE A 350 7.64 17.24 -7.00
CA ILE A 350 8.10 18.47 -6.37
C ILE A 350 7.06 18.95 -5.39
N LYS A 351 7.50 19.34 -4.20
CA LYS A 351 6.64 19.86 -3.15
C LYS A 351 7.28 21.11 -2.54
N THR A 352 6.51 22.18 -2.43
CA THR A 352 6.95 23.45 -1.85
C THR A 352 6.12 23.71 -0.60
N ILE A 353 6.79 24.02 0.50
CA ILE A 353 6.18 24.36 1.80
C ILE A 353 6.47 25.82 2.11
N ILE A 354 5.44 26.61 2.29
CA ILE A 354 5.51 28.06 2.55
C ILE A 354 4.87 28.34 3.90
N PRO A 355 5.67 28.53 4.96
CA PRO A 355 5.15 28.94 6.27
C PRO A 355 4.83 30.45 6.26
N ILE A 356 3.59 30.81 6.54
CA ILE A 356 3.11 32.19 6.63
C ILE A 356 2.50 32.39 8.02
N GLN A 357 3.28 32.84 8.98
CA GLN A 357 2.85 33.03 10.39
C GLN A 357 2.23 31.75 10.99
N SER A 358 0.90 31.75 11.16
CA SER A 358 0.13 30.61 11.68
C SER A 358 -0.40 29.68 10.61
N ILE A 359 -0.06 29.91 9.33
CA ILE A 359 -0.50 29.12 8.19
C ILE A 359 0.71 28.44 7.56
N SER A 360 0.59 27.17 7.22
CA SER A 360 1.53 26.46 6.35
C SER A 360 0.79 26.09 5.07
N LEU A 361 1.27 26.61 3.95
CA LEU A 361 0.77 26.25 2.62
C LEU A 361 1.75 25.29 1.97
N THR A 362 1.26 24.14 1.56
CA THR A 362 2.00 23.16 0.77
C THR A 362 1.38 23.06 -0.61
N ILE A 363 2.20 23.14 -1.64
CA ILE A 363 1.78 22.90 -3.03
C ILE A 363 2.69 21.82 -3.58
N GLY A 364 2.12 20.79 -4.19
CA GLY A 364 2.85 19.69 -4.77
C GLY A 364 2.36 19.28 -6.14
N TYR A 365 3.29 18.74 -6.91
CA TYR A 365 3.05 18.08 -8.19
C TYR A 365 3.82 16.78 -8.24
N GLU A 366 3.16 15.71 -8.63
CA GLU A 366 3.75 14.40 -8.87
C GLU A 366 3.37 13.93 -10.27
N ALA A 367 4.27 13.24 -10.93
CA ALA A 367 4.02 12.58 -12.19
C ALA A 367 4.79 11.28 -12.28
N GLY A 368 4.35 10.40 -13.16
CA GLY A 368 5.01 9.13 -13.40
C GLY A 368 4.50 8.45 -14.66
N SER A 369 5.23 7.44 -15.08
CA SER A 369 4.83 6.53 -16.14
C SER A 369 5.12 5.09 -15.70
N GLU A 370 4.25 4.20 -16.13
CA GLU A 370 4.36 2.77 -15.91
C GLU A 370 4.39 2.08 -17.27
N ASP A 371 5.56 1.51 -17.64
CA ASP A 371 5.69 0.68 -18.83
C ASP A 371 5.26 -0.74 -18.45
N VAL A 372 4.18 -1.23 -19.04
CA VAL A 372 3.59 -2.55 -18.78
C VAL A 372 3.74 -3.42 -20.01
N ASN A 373 4.31 -4.59 -19.83
CA ASN A 373 4.32 -5.65 -20.82
C ASN A 373 3.72 -6.91 -20.21
N TYR A 374 2.43 -7.12 -20.47
CA TYR A 374 1.65 -8.26 -19.98
C TYR A 374 1.30 -9.18 -21.14
N HIS A 375 1.58 -10.47 -21.00
CA HIS A 375 1.26 -11.49 -21.98
C HIS A 375 0.56 -12.68 -21.33
N GLU A 376 -0.62 -13.03 -21.82
CA GLU A 376 -1.38 -14.22 -21.47
C GLU A 376 -1.33 -15.20 -22.64
N TYR A 377 -0.39 -16.14 -22.61
CA TYR A 377 -0.02 -17.02 -23.73
C TYR A 377 -1.16 -17.94 -24.19
N THR A 378 -2.00 -18.39 -23.29
CA THR A 378 -3.09 -19.33 -23.63
C THR A 378 -4.14 -18.73 -24.56
N VAL A 379 -4.35 -17.42 -24.50
CA VAL A 379 -5.29 -16.68 -25.37
C VAL A 379 -4.59 -15.78 -26.37
N ASP A 380 -3.26 -15.77 -26.36
CA ASP A 380 -2.43 -14.86 -27.17
C ASP A 380 -2.83 -13.39 -26.98
N TYR A 381 -3.13 -13.03 -25.71
CA TYR A 381 -3.47 -11.67 -25.36
C TYR A 381 -2.21 -10.91 -24.89
N VAL A 382 -1.97 -9.76 -25.50
CA VAL A 382 -0.85 -8.89 -25.17
C VAL A 382 -1.37 -7.50 -24.81
N PHE A 383 -0.90 -6.97 -23.69
CA PHE A 383 -1.07 -5.57 -23.31
C PHE A 383 0.32 -4.98 -23.08
N ASP A 384 0.78 -4.19 -24.06
CA ASP A 384 2.10 -3.55 -24.09
C ASP A 384 1.89 -2.04 -24.22
N GLU A 385 1.85 -1.36 -23.09
CA GLU A 385 1.44 0.04 -23.01
C GLU A 385 2.30 0.82 -22.01
N GLN A 386 2.48 2.10 -22.30
CA GLN A 386 3.03 3.07 -21.38
C GLN A 386 1.90 3.90 -20.77
N LEU A 387 1.61 3.66 -19.49
CA LEU A 387 0.56 4.32 -18.75
C LEU A 387 1.10 5.55 -18.02
N SER A 388 0.45 6.68 -18.18
CA SER A 388 0.85 7.94 -17.53
C SER A 388 -0.02 8.25 -16.32
N ARG A 389 0.56 8.97 -15.35
CA ARG A 389 -0.16 9.51 -14.20
C ARG A 389 0.37 10.86 -13.79
N SER A 390 -0.51 11.71 -13.27
CA SER A 390 -0.14 12.98 -12.68
C SER A 390 -1.05 13.35 -11.52
N LEU A 391 -0.53 14.08 -10.55
CA LEU A 391 -1.24 14.56 -9.37
C LEU A 391 -0.79 15.99 -9.05
N ILE A 392 -1.74 16.87 -8.81
CA ILE A 392 -1.51 18.20 -8.24
C ILE A 392 -2.28 18.26 -6.92
N PHE A 393 -1.63 18.75 -5.88
CA PHE A 393 -2.29 18.91 -4.59
C PHE A 393 -1.90 20.21 -3.91
N THR A 394 -2.76 20.66 -3.02
CA THR A 394 -2.53 21.82 -2.17
C THR A 394 -3.05 21.51 -0.78
N ASP A 395 -2.20 21.72 0.24
CA ASP A 395 -2.57 21.58 1.64
C ASP A 395 -2.40 22.90 2.36
N VAL A 396 -3.32 23.18 3.26
CA VAL A 396 -3.31 24.36 4.11
C VAL A 396 -3.48 23.91 5.56
N ASP A 397 -2.44 24.07 6.36
CA ASP A 397 -2.49 23.88 7.79
C ASP A 397 -2.60 25.24 8.47
N ILE A 398 -3.61 25.43 9.31
CA ILE A 398 -3.87 26.68 10.02
C ILE A 398 -3.83 26.42 11.52
N SER A 399 -2.89 27.06 12.22
CA SER A 399 -2.85 27.10 13.67
C SER A 399 -3.58 28.35 14.15
N LEU A 400 -4.88 28.24 14.44
CA LEU A 400 -5.68 29.39 14.90
C LEU A 400 -5.20 29.93 16.23
N ASN A 401 -4.71 29.06 17.12
CA ASN A 401 -4.04 29.36 18.37
C ASN A 401 -3.26 28.14 18.84
N GLN A 402 -2.66 28.17 20.04
CA GLN A 402 -1.95 26.99 20.59
C GLN A 402 -2.85 25.77 20.85
N VAL A 403 -4.17 25.95 20.77
CA VAL A 403 -5.18 24.95 21.16
C VAL A 403 -5.90 24.33 19.96
N MET A 404 -5.97 25.05 18.83
CA MET A 404 -6.79 24.62 17.69
C MET A 404 -6.00 24.67 16.39
N GLN A 405 -6.03 23.57 15.64
CA GLN A 405 -5.43 23.39 14.32
C GLN A 405 -6.51 22.97 13.33
N MET A 406 -6.44 23.49 12.12
CA MET A 406 -7.27 23.09 11.00
C MET A 406 -6.37 22.63 9.87
N HIS A 407 -6.78 21.59 9.21
CA HIS A 407 -6.16 21.07 8.01
C HIS A 407 -7.16 21.10 6.86
N TYR A 408 -6.68 21.46 5.69
CA TYR A 408 -7.46 21.47 4.47
C TYR A 408 -6.58 21.00 3.31
N SER A 409 -7.03 20.02 2.56
CA SER A 409 -6.33 19.49 1.40
C SER A 409 -7.25 19.40 0.20
N VAL A 410 -6.75 19.71 -0.98
CA VAL A 410 -7.42 19.54 -2.27
C VAL A 410 -6.45 18.90 -3.23
N TRP A 411 -6.90 17.92 -3.99
CA TRP A 411 -6.10 17.28 -5.02
C TRP A 411 -6.87 17.00 -6.30
N PHE A 412 -6.11 16.97 -7.39
CA PHE A 412 -6.56 16.56 -8.71
C PHE A 412 -5.54 15.62 -9.30
N SER A 413 -6.00 14.46 -9.79
CA SER A 413 -5.11 13.56 -10.52
C SER A 413 -5.73 13.10 -11.83
N ASN A 414 -4.88 12.63 -12.73
CA ASN A 414 -5.26 11.95 -13.94
C ASN A 414 -4.33 10.76 -14.12
N PHE A 415 -4.87 9.61 -14.48
CA PHE A 415 -4.07 8.42 -14.76
C PHE A 415 -4.71 7.56 -15.84
N GLU A 416 -3.88 6.86 -16.60
CA GLU A 416 -4.25 5.85 -17.57
C GLU A 416 -4.27 4.51 -16.86
N PRO A 417 -5.43 3.83 -16.79
CA PRO A 417 -5.55 2.57 -16.07
C PRO A 417 -5.19 1.37 -16.93
N TRP A 418 -5.04 0.20 -16.31
CA TRP A 418 -4.90 -1.07 -16.99
C TRP A 418 -6.14 -1.44 -17.82
N PHE A 419 -5.97 -2.33 -18.79
CA PHE A 419 -7.01 -2.75 -19.76
C PHE A 419 -8.33 -3.21 -19.13
N TYR A 420 -8.30 -3.82 -17.96
CA TYR A 420 -9.52 -4.30 -17.29
C TYR A 420 -10.42 -3.18 -16.74
N TRP A 421 -9.99 -1.94 -16.76
CA TRP A 421 -10.84 -0.78 -16.47
C TRP A 421 -11.71 -0.37 -17.65
N ASN A 422 -11.38 -0.83 -18.87
CA ASN A 422 -12.12 -0.51 -20.08
C ASN A 422 -12.37 0.99 -20.33
N THR A 423 -11.40 1.81 -19.94
CA THR A 423 -11.38 3.25 -20.16
C THR A 423 -9.96 3.72 -20.42
N SER A 424 -9.82 4.76 -21.23
CA SER A 424 -8.51 5.29 -21.61
C SER A 424 -7.87 6.14 -20.51
N SER A 425 -8.66 6.78 -19.67
CA SER A 425 -8.13 7.56 -18.53
C SER A 425 -9.18 7.76 -17.45
N ILE A 426 -8.71 7.98 -16.23
CA ILE A 426 -9.53 8.29 -15.06
C ILE A 426 -9.01 9.58 -14.43
N GLN A 427 -9.92 10.55 -14.25
CA GLN A 427 -9.66 11.78 -13.52
C GLN A 427 -10.17 11.63 -12.10
N THR A 428 -9.37 12.05 -11.14
CA THR A 428 -9.78 12.07 -9.74
C THR A 428 -9.71 13.48 -9.18
N GLN A 429 -10.60 13.80 -8.28
CA GLN A 429 -10.56 15.01 -7.50
C GLN A 429 -11.01 14.72 -6.09
N GLY A 430 -10.38 15.36 -5.12
CA GLY A 430 -10.74 15.13 -3.74
C GLY A 430 -10.49 16.32 -2.84
N ILE A 431 -11.13 16.27 -1.70
CA ILE A 431 -11.05 17.26 -0.63
C ILE A 431 -10.94 16.52 0.69
N GLU A 432 -10.04 16.96 1.54
CA GLU A 432 -9.99 16.57 2.94
C GLU A 432 -10.05 17.84 3.82
N MET A 433 -10.82 17.76 4.89
CA MET A 433 -10.91 18.81 5.91
C MET A 433 -10.79 18.17 7.29
N GLY A 434 -9.94 18.72 8.12
CA GLY A 434 -9.75 18.26 9.49
C GLY A 434 -9.68 19.40 10.48
N VAL A 435 -10.15 19.15 11.70
CA VAL A 435 -10.04 20.08 12.82
C VAL A 435 -9.53 19.30 14.02
N GLU A 436 -8.46 19.79 14.64
CA GLU A 436 -7.93 19.24 15.89
C GLU A 436 -7.97 20.33 16.98
N ARG A 437 -8.40 19.93 18.19
CA ARG A 437 -8.40 20.81 19.37
C ARG A 437 -7.68 20.14 20.53
N LEU A 438 -6.78 20.91 21.14
CA LEU A 438 -6.06 20.50 22.34
C LEU A 438 -6.92 20.77 23.57
N PHE A 439 -7.08 19.75 24.41
CA PHE A 439 -7.68 19.81 25.75
C PHE A 439 -6.63 19.45 26.79
N VAL A 440 -6.96 19.62 28.07
CA VAL A 440 -6.05 19.28 29.19
C VAL A 440 -5.65 17.81 29.20
N PHE A 441 -6.50 16.94 28.67
CA PHE A 441 -6.31 15.48 28.65
C PHE A 441 -5.80 14.94 27.32
N GLY A 442 -5.64 15.75 26.28
CA GLY A 442 -5.15 15.35 24.95
C GLY A 442 -5.79 16.14 23.81
N LYS A 443 -5.46 15.79 22.57
CA LYS A 443 -6.06 16.38 21.36
C LYS A 443 -7.21 15.53 20.84
N ILE A 444 -8.30 16.18 20.48
CA ILE A 444 -9.43 15.56 19.77
C ILE A 444 -9.46 16.12 18.35
N GLY A 445 -9.60 15.24 17.37
CA GLY A 445 -9.70 15.60 15.97
C GLY A 445 -10.93 14.98 15.29
N VAL A 446 -11.40 15.66 14.26
CA VAL A 446 -12.41 15.16 13.31
C VAL A 446 -11.91 15.49 11.93
N SER A 447 -11.91 14.53 11.02
CA SER A 447 -11.63 14.74 9.60
C SER A 447 -12.75 14.20 8.74
N PHE A 448 -12.91 14.83 7.60
CA PHE A 448 -13.87 14.47 6.58
C PHE A 448 -13.13 14.45 5.23
N GLN A 449 -13.35 13.40 4.43
CA GLN A 449 -12.76 13.22 3.12
C GLN A 449 -13.84 12.93 2.09
N MET A 450 -13.69 13.54 0.92
CA MET A 450 -14.48 13.22 -0.27
C MET A 450 -13.55 13.06 -1.45
N GLU A 451 -13.80 12.04 -2.26
CA GLU A 451 -13.06 11.78 -3.50
C GLU A 451 -14.00 11.31 -4.59
N PHE A 452 -13.79 11.81 -5.79
CA PHE A 452 -14.60 11.51 -6.98
C PHE A 452 -13.68 11.07 -8.10
N TRP A 453 -14.00 9.93 -8.70
CA TRP A 453 -13.30 9.37 -9.84
C TRP A 453 -14.22 9.40 -11.05
N LYS A 454 -13.76 9.99 -12.13
CA LYS A 454 -14.50 10.11 -13.36
C LYS A 454 -13.74 9.49 -14.53
N PRO A 455 -14.18 8.32 -15.05
CA PRO A 455 -13.67 7.78 -16.31
C PRO A 455 -13.99 8.70 -17.48
N ASN A 456 -13.12 8.68 -18.49
CA ASN A 456 -13.29 9.58 -19.65
C ASN A 456 -14.46 9.19 -20.56
N ASP A 457 -14.92 7.94 -20.48
CA ASP A 457 -15.90 7.36 -21.41
C ASP A 457 -17.36 7.44 -20.93
N GLU A 458 -17.72 8.41 -20.08
CA GLU A 458 -19.08 8.78 -19.64
C GLU A 458 -19.88 7.71 -18.85
N MET A 459 -19.29 6.63 -18.42
CA MET A 459 -20.00 5.49 -17.82
C MET A 459 -20.24 5.58 -16.30
N GLY A 460 -20.35 6.77 -15.73
CA GLY A 460 -20.59 6.94 -14.30
C GLY A 460 -19.38 7.46 -13.54
N SER A 461 -19.42 7.41 -12.22
CA SER A 461 -18.33 7.86 -11.32
C SER A 461 -18.15 6.86 -10.19
N ILE A 462 -17.00 6.93 -9.53
CA ILE A 462 -16.77 6.31 -8.23
C ILE A 462 -16.70 7.44 -7.22
N ASP A 463 -17.58 7.42 -6.23
CA ASP A 463 -17.69 8.44 -5.21
C ASP A 463 -17.33 7.85 -3.86
N HIS A 464 -16.33 8.42 -3.21
CA HIS A 464 -15.85 7.99 -1.90
C HIS A 464 -16.08 9.08 -0.85
N PHE A 465 -16.61 8.69 0.32
CA PHE A 465 -16.82 9.54 1.48
C PHE A 465 -16.23 8.88 2.72
N GLY A 466 -15.50 9.63 3.51
CA GLY A 466 -14.93 9.16 4.77
C GLY A 466 -15.06 10.17 5.90
N ILE A 467 -15.25 9.67 7.12
CA ILE A 467 -15.20 10.45 8.36
C ILE A 467 -14.31 9.71 9.36
N ALA A 468 -13.41 10.43 9.99
CA ALA A 468 -12.61 9.89 11.09
C ALA A 468 -12.66 10.79 12.33
N PHE A 469 -12.70 10.15 13.49
CA PHE A 469 -12.60 10.78 14.80
C PHE A 469 -11.31 10.30 15.44
N SER A 470 -10.44 11.22 15.85
CA SER A 470 -9.16 10.89 16.45
C SER A 470 -9.03 11.48 17.86
N PHE A 471 -8.34 10.74 18.74
CA PHE A 471 -7.89 11.20 20.02
C PHE A 471 -6.40 10.91 20.15
N LYS A 472 -5.61 11.92 20.52
CA LYS A 472 -4.14 11.83 20.72
C LYS A 472 -3.80 12.29 22.13
N LYS A 473 -3.06 11.45 22.87
CA LYS A 473 -2.57 11.74 24.22
C LYS A 473 -1.04 11.71 24.23
#